data_fee18d8a421a330cc1e86ae3cb7d7d6a
#
_entry.id   fee18d8a421a330cc1e86ae3cb7d7d6a
#
_cell.length_a   1.000
_cell.length_b   1.000
_cell.length_c   1.000
_cell.angle_alpha   90.00
_cell.angle_beta   90.00
_cell.angle_gamma   90.00
#
_symmetry.space_group_name_H-M   'P 1'
#
loop_
_entity.id
_entity.type
_entity.pdbx_description
1 polymer ?
#
loop_
_entity_poly.entity_id
_entity_poly.type
_entity_poly.pdbx_seq_one_letter_code
_entity_poly.pdbx_strand_id
1 'polypeptide(L)'
;MPAPQEFEARLRSVLHVLYLLFNEGYSATAGPELQRVELTREAIRLTRAVHALRPDDGEVAGLLALMLLTDARRAARTTADGALVALAEQDRSLWDRAEIEEGVALVTATLARAPVGPYQLQAAIAAVHAEAPSARETDWPQILALYRLLERVGPNPMVTLNHAVALAMVDGPRAGLALLATLDGDARVANHHRLEAVRAHLLELAGDHAAALRAYRTAARRSTSTPERRHLERRAARLASGAPVKDEPAPD
;
A
#
# COMPACT_ATOMS: atom_id res chain seq x y z
N MET A 1 36.29 -11.18 -4.23
CA MET A 1 34.93 -10.71 -4.54
C MET A 1 33.98 -11.88 -4.32
N PRO A 2 32.78 -11.67 -3.79
CA PRO A 2 31.81 -12.75 -3.65
C PRO A 2 31.43 -13.34 -5.01
N ALA A 3 31.03 -14.61 -5.04
CA ALA A 3 30.54 -15.24 -6.25
C ALA A 3 29.29 -14.49 -6.77
N PRO A 4 29.03 -14.46 -8.09
CA PRO A 4 27.89 -13.70 -8.64
C PRO A 4 26.55 -14.02 -7.97
N GLN A 5 26.27 -15.29 -7.69
CA GLN A 5 25.05 -15.74 -6.99
C GLN A 5 24.97 -15.23 -5.55
N GLU A 6 26.08 -15.16 -4.84
CA GLU A 6 26.19 -14.62 -3.49
C GLU A 6 25.95 -13.10 -3.50
N PHE A 7 26.45 -12.41 -4.51
CA PHE A 7 26.21 -10.98 -4.68
C PHE A 7 24.72 -10.67 -4.87
N GLU A 8 24.04 -11.39 -5.75
CA GLU A 8 22.59 -11.20 -6.00
C GLU A 8 21.75 -11.51 -4.76
N ALA A 9 22.11 -12.52 -3.97
CA ALA A 9 21.44 -12.82 -2.70
C ALA A 9 21.62 -11.69 -1.67
N ARG A 10 22.84 -11.13 -1.59
CA ARG A 10 23.14 -9.98 -0.72
C ARG A 10 22.41 -8.73 -1.17
N LEU A 11 22.37 -8.46 -2.47
CA LEU A 11 21.62 -7.30 -3.01
C LEU A 11 20.14 -7.39 -2.65
N ARG A 12 19.49 -8.55 -2.82
CA ARG A 12 18.10 -8.74 -2.40
C ARG A 12 17.90 -8.47 -0.90
N SER A 13 18.84 -8.87 -0.06
CA SER A 13 18.78 -8.59 1.38
C SER A 13 18.92 -7.08 1.66
N VAL A 14 19.81 -6.38 0.96
CA VAL A 14 19.95 -4.92 1.07
C VAL A 14 18.66 -4.22 0.66
N LEU A 15 18.09 -4.58 -0.49
CA LEU A 15 16.83 -4.00 -0.95
C LEU A 15 15.70 -4.24 0.05
N HIS A 16 15.63 -5.43 0.64
CA HIS A 16 14.63 -5.73 1.66
C HIS A 16 14.80 -4.86 2.91
N VAL A 17 16.03 -4.66 3.40
CA VAL A 17 16.30 -3.77 4.54
C VAL A 17 15.91 -2.33 4.21
N LEU A 18 16.24 -1.83 3.02
CA LEU A 18 15.86 -0.49 2.58
C LEU A 18 14.33 -0.34 2.49
N TYR A 19 13.64 -1.36 1.98
CA TYR A 19 12.18 -1.41 1.96
C TYR A 19 11.57 -1.36 3.37
N LEU A 20 12.11 -2.12 4.33
CA LEU A 20 11.65 -2.09 5.71
C LEU A 20 11.90 -0.74 6.38
N LEU A 21 13.06 -0.13 6.15
CA LEU A 21 13.38 1.20 6.64
C LEU A 21 12.40 2.25 6.10
N PHE A 22 12.11 2.18 4.80
CA PHE A 22 11.13 3.06 4.16
C PHE A 22 9.74 2.87 4.77
N ASN A 23 9.28 1.63 4.91
CA ASN A 23 7.94 1.35 5.44
C ASN A 23 7.79 1.85 6.88
N GLU A 24 8.79 1.67 7.74
CA GLU A 24 8.76 2.21 9.11
C GLU A 24 8.74 3.74 9.11
N GLY A 25 9.43 4.38 8.17
CA GLY A 25 9.38 5.83 8.00
C GLY A 25 8.04 6.33 7.45
N TYR A 26 7.46 5.59 6.51
CA TYR A 26 6.21 5.97 5.85
C TYR A 26 4.97 5.69 6.71
N SER A 27 4.96 4.61 7.48
CA SER A 27 3.87 4.22 8.36
C SER A 27 4.44 3.53 9.59
N ALA A 28 4.73 4.33 10.62
CA ALA A 28 5.33 3.84 11.85
C ALA A 28 4.47 2.72 12.47
N THR A 29 5.10 1.60 12.78
CA THR A 29 4.41 0.41 13.29
C THR A 29 3.83 0.64 14.68
N ALA A 30 4.36 1.61 15.44
CA ALA A 30 3.91 1.93 16.79
C ALA A 30 4.14 3.40 17.14
N GLY A 31 3.40 3.90 18.14
CA GLY A 31 3.60 5.22 18.70
C GLY A 31 2.61 6.28 18.23
N PRO A 32 2.85 7.54 18.62
CA PRO A 32 1.91 8.65 18.39
C PRO A 32 1.97 9.23 16.97
N GLU A 33 3.08 9.07 16.28
CA GLU A 33 3.31 9.63 14.95
C GLU A 33 3.03 8.59 13.87
N LEU A 34 2.39 9.02 12.78
CA LEU A 34 2.16 8.14 11.63
C LEU A 34 3.43 7.98 10.79
N GLN A 35 4.27 9.01 10.72
CA GLN A 35 5.40 9.10 9.81
C GLN A 35 6.68 9.48 10.54
N ARG A 36 7.80 8.90 10.11
CA ARG A 36 9.17 9.25 10.49
C ARG A 36 9.91 9.67 9.23
N VAL A 37 9.75 10.95 8.87
CA VAL A 37 10.21 11.50 7.58
C VAL A 37 11.71 11.34 7.35
N GLU A 38 12.50 11.38 8.42
CA GLU A 38 13.94 11.14 8.36
C GLU A 38 14.30 9.74 7.86
N LEU A 39 13.50 8.72 8.22
CA LEU A 39 13.72 7.34 7.76
C LEU A 39 13.34 7.16 6.29
N THR A 40 12.22 7.75 5.84
CA THR A 40 11.84 7.69 4.42
C THR A 40 12.86 8.38 3.54
N ARG A 41 13.30 9.58 3.93
CA ARG A 41 14.34 10.33 3.20
C ARG A 41 15.66 9.56 3.11
N GLU A 42 16.09 8.97 4.22
CA GLU A 42 17.34 8.19 4.25
C GLU A 42 17.21 6.91 3.41
N ALA A 43 16.08 6.21 3.47
CA ALA A 43 15.82 5.03 2.62
C ALA A 43 15.87 5.39 1.13
N ILE A 44 15.22 6.48 0.72
CA ILE A 44 15.26 6.98 -0.67
C ILE A 44 16.68 7.35 -1.07
N ARG A 45 17.40 8.09 -0.24
CA ARG A 45 18.80 8.49 -0.48
C ARG A 45 19.71 7.29 -0.70
N LEU A 46 19.61 6.28 0.16
CA LEU A 46 20.40 5.05 0.06
C LEU A 46 20.02 4.24 -1.18
N THR A 47 18.72 4.14 -1.49
CA THR A 47 18.26 3.40 -2.68
C THR A 47 18.70 4.11 -3.96
N ARG A 48 18.73 5.45 -4.01
CA ARG A 48 19.34 6.21 -5.12
C ARG A 48 20.83 5.89 -5.29
N ALA A 49 21.60 5.78 -4.19
CA ALA A 49 23.01 5.43 -4.26
C ALA A 49 23.21 4.00 -4.81
N VAL A 50 22.37 3.05 -4.39
CA VAL A 50 22.40 1.68 -4.94
C VAL A 50 22.04 1.69 -6.42
N HIS A 51 21.03 2.46 -6.83
CA HIS A 51 20.62 2.59 -8.23
C HIS A 51 21.72 3.21 -9.10
N ALA A 52 22.43 4.22 -8.60
CA ALA A 52 23.59 4.79 -9.31
C ALA A 52 24.73 3.77 -9.55
N LEU A 53 24.89 2.79 -8.65
CA LEU A 53 25.85 1.70 -8.79
C LEU A 53 25.33 0.55 -9.67
N ARG A 54 24.03 0.40 -9.80
CA ARG A 54 23.35 -0.70 -10.52
C ARG A 54 22.18 -0.16 -11.36
N PRO A 55 22.45 0.69 -12.36
CA PRO A 55 21.39 1.38 -13.12
C PRO A 55 20.55 0.44 -13.98
N ASP A 56 21.07 -0.74 -14.32
CA ASP A 56 20.39 -1.74 -15.14
C ASP A 56 19.60 -2.76 -14.32
N ASP A 57 19.67 -2.71 -12.99
CA ASP A 57 18.96 -3.64 -12.11
C ASP A 57 17.49 -3.22 -11.94
N GLY A 58 16.58 -4.06 -12.46
CA GLY A 58 15.15 -3.76 -12.47
C GLY A 58 14.53 -3.67 -11.08
N GLU A 59 14.97 -4.50 -10.13
CA GLU A 59 14.42 -4.47 -8.76
C GLU A 59 14.94 -3.29 -7.94
N VAL A 60 16.18 -2.85 -8.18
CA VAL A 60 16.70 -1.62 -7.58
C VAL A 60 15.93 -0.40 -8.08
N ALA A 61 15.73 -0.30 -9.40
CA ALA A 61 14.94 0.79 -10.00
C ALA A 61 13.46 0.71 -9.56
N GLY A 62 12.89 -0.50 -9.50
CA GLY A 62 11.54 -0.74 -9.02
C GLY A 62 11.34 -0.31 -7.56
N LEU A 63 12.30 -0.64 -6.68
CA LEU A 63 12.23 -0.21 -5.28
C LEU A 63 12.33 1.32 -5.15
N LEU A 64 13.22 1.97 -5.89
CA LEU A 64 13.32 3.43 -5.89
C LEU A 64 12.01 4.07 -6.38
N ALA A 65 11.46 3.58 -7.49
CA ALA A 65 10.18 4.06 -8.03
C ALA A 65 9.04 3.89 -7.02
N LEU A 66 8.95 2.72 -6.36
CA LEU A 66 7.95 2.46 -5.32
C LEU A 66 8.06 3.46 -4.16
N MET A 67 9.29 3.74 -3.70
CA MET A 67 9.51 4.70 -2.63
C MET A 67 9.08 6.10 -3.03
N LEU A 68 9.47 6.58 -4.20
CA LEU A 68 9.12 7.90 -4.71
C LEU A 68 7.61 8.07 -4.87
N LEU A 69 6.95 7.15 -5.59
CA LEU A 69 5.50 7.17 -5.81
C LEU A 69 4.71 7.08 -4.51
N THR A 70 5.28 6.46 -3.49
CA THR A 70 4.65 6.35 -2.16
C THR A 70 4.89 7.60 -1.34
N ASP A 71 6.12 8.15 -1.32
CA ASP A 71 6.48 9.36 -0.55
C ASP A 71 5.84 10.63 -1.13
N ALA A 72 5.63 10.68 -2.45
CA ALA A 72 4.95 11.79 -3.13
C ALA A 72 3.61 12.19 -2.48
N ARG A 73 2.93 11.22 -1.84
CA ARG A 73 1.64 11.44 -1.17
C ARG A 73 1.77 11.86 0.29
N ARG A 74 2.98 11.97 0.81
CA ARG A 74 3.25 12.20 2.24
C ARG A 74 2.49 13.39 2.83
N ALA A 75 2.46 14.53 2.13
CA ALA A 75 1.81 15.75 2.58
C ALA A 75 0.28 15.61 2.74
N ALA A 76 -0.35 14.73 1.94
CA ALA A 76 -1.79 14.52 1.93
C ALA A 76 -2.25 13.42 2.91
N ARG A 77 -1.32 12.67 3.56
CA ARG A 77 -1.66 11.51 4.39
C ARG A 77 -2.17 11.82 5.78
N THR A 78 -1.90 13.01 6.25
CA THR A 78 -2.32 13.44 7.60
C THR A 78 -2.97 14.82 7.54
N THR A 79 -4.00 15.00 8.36
CA THR A 79 -4.55 16.33 8.65
C THR A 79 -3.60 17.13 9.56
N ALA A 80 -3.86 18.42 9.74
CA ALA A 80 -3.04 19.30 10.58
C ALA A 80 -2.95 18.83 12.05
N ASP A 81 -3.97 18.11 12.55
CA ASP A 81 -4.01 17.48 13.87
C ASP A 81 -3.41 16.06 13.90
N GLY A 82 -2.74 15.63 12.82
CA GLY A 82 -2.05 14.34 12.72
C GLY A 82 -2.97 13.13 12.48
N ALA A 83 -4.23 13.35 12.11
CA ALA A 83 -5.13 12.26 11.82
C ALA A 83 -4.84 11.64 10.43
N LEU A 84 -4.91 10.31 10.33
CA LEU A 84 -4.74 9.58 9.07
C LEU A 84 -5.87 9.94 8.08
N VAL A 85 -5.48 10.28 6.85
CA VAL A 85 -6.35 10.48 5.68
C VAL A 85 -6.22 9.27 4.76
N ALA A 86 -7.35 8.60 4.47
CA ALA A 86 -7.37 7.46 3.56
C ALA A 86 -7.03 7.90 2.12
N LEU A 87 -6.44 7.01 1.32
CA LEU A 87 -5.96 7.33 -0.04
C LEU A 87 -7.06 7.95 -0.93
N ALA A 88 -8.27 7.44 -0.84
CA ALA A 88 -9.42 7.95 -1.61
C ALA A 88 -9.86 9.36 -1.18
N GLU A 89 -9.52 9.77 0.05
CA GLU A 89 -9.89 11.07 0.63
C GLU A 89 -8.75 12.11 0.55
N GLN A 90 -7.58 11.71 0.02
CA GLN A 90 -6.42 12.59 -0.07
C GLN A 90 -6.59 13.67 -1.14
N ASP A 91 -6.20 14.89 -0.79
CA ASP A 91 -6.08 15.98 -1.75
C ASP A 91 -4.84 15.75 -2.63
N ARG A 92 -5.08 15.37 -3.88
CA ARG A 92 -4.02 15.08 -4.86
C ARG A 92 -3.23 16.31 -5.29
N SER A 93 -3.73 17.53 -5.03
CA SER A 93 -2.98 18.76 -5.29
C SER A 93 -1.76 18.93 -4.39
N LEU A 94 -1.76 18.24 -3.23
CA LEU A 94 -0.64 18.20 -2.28
C LEU A 94 0.41 17.14 -2.61
N TRP A 95 0.19 16.34 -3.65
CA TRP A 95 1.15 15.29 -4.03
C TRP A 95 2.33 15.91 -4.78
N ASP A 96 3.54 15.41 -4.48
CA ASP A 96 4.78 15.84 -5.12
C ASP A 96 4.84 15.33 -6.57
N ARG A 97 4.64 16.25 -7.52
CA ARG A 97 4.60 15.94 -8.95
C ARG A 97 5.97 15.49 -9.48
N ALA A 98 7.05 16.05 -8.96
CA ALA A 98 8.40 15.68 -9.40
C ALA A 98 8.73 14.23 -9.01
N GLU A 99 8.38 13.82 -7.78
CA GLU A 99 8.55 12.41 -7.34
C GLU A 99 7.66 11.45 -8.13
N ILE A 100 6.44 11.86 -8.49
CA ILE A 100 5.54 11.05 -9.33
C ILE A 100 6.15 10.88 -10.73
N GLU A 101 6.56 11.95 -11.38
CA GLU A 101 7.14 11.91 -12.73
C GLU A 101 8.41 11.06 -12.76
N GLU A 102 9.30 11.21 -11.79
CA GLU A 102 10.51 10.38 -11.67
C GLU A 102 10.17 8.91 -11.44
N GLY A 103 9.25 8.61 -10.52
CA GLY A 103 8.84 7.25 -10.19
C GLY A 103 8.18 6.54 -11.37
N VAL A 104 7.29 7.22 -12.11
CA VAL A 104 6.63 6.70 -13.32
C VAL A 104 7.67 6.43 -14.40
N ALA A 105 8.61 7.36 -14.64
CA ALA A 105 9.66 7.18 -15.64
C ALA A 105 10.55 5.97 -15.31
N LEU A 106 10.95 5.79 -14.05
CA LEU A 106 11.75 4.66 -13.59
C LEU A 106 11.02 3.31 -13.79
N VAL A 107 9.78 3.19 -13.34
CA VAL A 107 9.03 1.92 -13.45
C VAL A 107 8.74 1.58 -14.90
N THR A 108 8.38 2.54 -15.73
CA THR A 108 8.13 2.34 -17.16
C THR A 108 9.40 1.86 -17.88
N ALA A 109 10.52 2.52 -17.63
CA ALA A 109 11.80 2.16 -18.24
C ALA A 109 12.28 0.77 -17.83
N THR A 110 12.10 0.39 -16.55
CA THR A 110 12.59 -0.89 -16.04
C THR A 110 11.71 -2.07 -16.46
N LEU A 111 10.38 -1.91 -16.50
CA LEU A 111 9.46 -2.95 -16.98
C LEU A 111 9.69 -3.30 -18.47
N ALA A 112 10.17 -2.34 -19.26
CA ALA A 112 10.47 -2.56 -20.66
C ALA A 112 11.79 -3.30 -20.91
N ARG A 113 12.74 -3.31 -19.96
CA ARG A 113 14.13 -3.74 -20.19
C ARG A 113 14.63 -4.87 -19.30
N ALA A 114 14.04 -5.06 -18.13
CA ALA A 114 14.50 -6.02 -17.14
C ALA A 114 13.47 -7.13 -16.88
N PRO A 115 13.90 -8.30 -16.37
CA PRO A 115 12.97 -9.29 -15.86
C PRO A 115 12.08 -8.70 -14.76
N VAL A 116 10.79 -8.99 -14.84
CA VAL A 116 9.78 -8.42 -13.93
C VAL A 116 9.91 -9.03 -12.56
N GLY A 117 10.07 -8.18 -11.54
CA GLY A 117 10.19 -8.55 -10.15
C GLY A 117 9.14 -7.89 -9.23
N PRO A 118 9.12 -8.28 -7.94
CA PRO A 118 8.12 -7.81 -6.99
C PRO A 118 8.11 -6.29 -6.76
N TYR A 119 9.26 -5.63 -6.69
CA TYR A 119 9.29 -4.18 -6.46
C TYR A 119 8.83 -3.40 -7.69
N GLN A 120 9.18 -3.86 -8.90
CA GLN A 120 8.68 -3.26 -10.12
C GLN A 120 7.15 -3.32 -10.21
N LEU A 121 6.53 -4.46 -9.85
CA LEU A 121 5.08 -4.62 -9.87
C LEU A 121 4.39 -3.77 -8.82
N GLN A 122 4.96 -3.67 -7.62
CA GLN A 122 4.44 -2.78 -6.58
C GLN A 122 4.55 -1.31 -7.00
N ALA A 123 5.67 -0.93 -7.63
CA ALA A 123 5.83 0.41 -8.20
C ALA A 123 4.82 0.71 -9.31
N ALA A 124 4.55 -0.27 -10.21
CA ALA A 124 3.53 -0.13 -11.23
C ALA A 124 2.13 0.09 -10.65
N ILE A 125 1.76 -0.66 -9.60
CA ILE A 125 0.49 -0.44 -8.89
C ILE A 125 0.45 0.98 -8.29
N ALA A 126 1.55 1.42 -7.66
CA ALA A 126 1.62 2.78 -7.11
C ALA A 126 1.54 3.86 -8.20
N ALA A 127 2.12 3.62 -9.39
CA ALA A 127 2.02 4.51 -10.55
C ALA A 127 0.58 4.66 -11.04
N VAL A 128 -0.17 3.56 -11.20
CA VAL A 128 -1.59 3.61 -11.60
C VAL A 128 -2.41 4.48 -10.63
N HIS A 129 -2.16 4.37 -9.32
CA HIS A 129 -2.80 5.25 -8.35
C HIS A 129 -2.35 6.71 -8.47
N ALA A 130 -1.07 6.96 -8.76
CA ALA A 130 -0.50 8.30 -8.81
C ALA A 130 -0.90 9.07 -10.07
N GLU A 131 -1.08 8.38 -11.19
CA GLU A 131 -1.45 8.95 -12.49
C GLU A 131 -2.95 9.22 -12.61
N ALA A 132 -3.79 8.54 -11.84
CA ALA A 132 -5.22 8.77 -11.86
C ALA A 132 -5.56 10.21 -11.41
N PRO A 133 -6.40 10.97 -12.15
CA PRO A 133 -6.77 12.34 -11.78
C PRO A 133 -7.54 12.40 -10.46
N SER A 134 -8.34 11.37 -10.17
CA SER A 134 -9.12 11.23 -8.94
C SER A 134 -9.16 9.78 -8.46
N ALA A 135 -9.65 9.56 -7.24
CA ALA A 135 -9.85 8.21 -6.72
C ALA A 135 -10.88 7.40 -7.56
N ARG A 136 -11.86 8.09 -8.15
CA ARG A 136 -12.91 7.49 -9.01
C ARG A 136 -12.36 7.02 -10.36
N GLU A 137 -11.32 7.70 -10.86
CA GLU A 137 -10.69 7.41 -12.15
C GLU A 137 -9.50 6.45 -12.05
N THR A 138 -9.31 5.85 -10.87
CA THR A 138 -8.28 4.82 -10.68
C THR A 138 -8.60 3.59 -11.54
N ASP A 139 -7.63 3.16 -12.36
CA ASP A 139 -7.77 1.95 -13.19
C ASP A 139 -7.64 0.68 -12.35
N TRP A 140 -8.74 0.31 -11.68
CA TRP A 140 -8.80 -0.88 -10.84
C TRP A 140 -8.61 -2.19 -11.62
N PRO A 141 -9.13 -2.35 -12.87
CA PRO A 141 -8.82 -3.50 -13.71
C PRO A 141 -7.32 -3.70 -13.94
N GLN A 142 -6.57 -2.63 -14.22
CA GLN A 142 -5.12 -2.69 -14.37
C GLN A 142 -4.43 -3.06 -13.04
N ILE A 143 -4.83 -2.47 -11.93
CA ILE A 143 -4.32 -2.80 -10.59
C ILE A 143 -4.56 -4.27 -10.27
N LEU A 144 -5.75 -4.79 -10.55
CA LEU A 144 -6.10 -6.20 -10.33
C LEU A 144 -5.20 -7.13 -11.15
N ALA A 145 -4.95 -6.80 -12.43
CA ALA A 145 -4.05 -7.57 -13.29
C ALA A 145 -2.61 -7.59 -12.74
N LEU A 146 -2.12 -6.45 -12.25
CA LEU A 146 -0.80 -6.33 -11.63
C LEU A 146 -0.70 -7.14 -10.32
N TYR A 147 -1.73 -7.16 -9.46
CA TYR A 147 -1.74 -8.00 -8.27
C TYR A 147 -1.75 -9.49 -8.60
N ARG A 148 -2.50 -9.94 -9.63
CA ARG A 148 -2.46 -11.33 -10.10
C ARG A 148 -1.06 -11.75 -10.57
N LEU A 149 -0.33 -10.83 -11.20
CA LEU A 149 1.06 -11.07 -11.59
C LEU A 149 1.99 -11.09 -10.37
N LEU A 150 1.83 -10.14 -9.45
CA LEU A 150 2.62 -10.03 -8.24
C LEU A 150 2.51 -11.27 -7.35
N GLU A 151 1.31 -11.86 -7.21
CA GLU A 151 1.12 -13.12 -6.48
C GLU A 151 1.88 -14.30 -7.08
N ARG A 152 2.06 -14.33 -8.41
CA ARG A 152 2.84 -15.37 -9.07
C ARG A 152 4.35 -15.20 -8.91
N VAL A 153 4.81 -13.96 -8.86
CA VAL A 153 6.25 -13.63 -8.80
C VAL A 153 6.76 -13.61 -7.36
N GLY A 154 5.96 -13.11 -6.42
CA GLY A 154 6.33 -12.96 -5.01
C GLY A 154 5.14 -13.18 -4.06
N PRO A 155 4.68 -14.43 -3.89
CA PRO A 155 3.53 -14.72 -3.05
C PRO A 155 3.77 -14.32 -1.60
N ASN A 156 2.87 -13.48 -1.07
CA ASN A 156 2.96 -12.96 0.29
C ASN A 156 1.54 -12.64 0.80
N PRO A 157 1.18 -12.96 2.06
CA PRO A 157 -0.14 -12.66 2.60
C PRO A 157 -0.54 -11.19 2.53
N MET A 158 0.41 -10.26 2.61
CA MET A 158 0.13 -8.84 2.45
C MET A 158 -0.21 -8.48 1.00
N VAL A 159 0.36 -9.19 0.02
CA VAL A 159 -0.01 -9.05 -1.40
C VAL A 159 -1.45 -9.56 -1.59
N THR A 160 -1.78 -10.75 -1.07
CA THR A 160 -3.15 -11.31 -1.15
C THR A 160 -4.17 -10.39 -0.47
N LEU A 161 -3.83 -9.77 0.66
CA LEU A 161 -4.67 -8.81 1.37
C LEU A 161 -5.01 -7.60 0.48
N ASN A 162 -4.01 -7.01 -0.16
CA ASN A 162 -4.20 -5.88 -1.06
C ASN A 162 -4.88 -6.30 -2.39
N HIS A 163 -4.58 -7.50 -2.90
CA HIS A 163 -5.28 -8.09 -4.03
C HIS A 163 -6.78 -8.23 -3.76
N ALA A 164 -7.18 -8.62 -2.54
CA ALA A 164 -8.60 -8.72 -2.18
C ALA A 164 -9.32 -7.36 -2.28
N VAL A 165 -8.65 -6.26 -1.97
CA VAL A 165 -9.20 -4.91 -2.18
C VAL A 165 -9.38 -4.62 -3.67
N ALA A 166 -8.34 -4.85 -4.49
CA ALA A 166 -8.43 -4.63 -5.93
C ALA A 166 -9.51 -5.50 -6.61
N LEU A 167 -9.63 -6.76 -6.16
CA LEU A 167 -10.68 -7.68 -6.62
C LEU A 167 -12.07 -7.16 -6.25
N ALA A 168 -12.22 -6.62 -5.03
CA ALA A 168 -13.49 -6.05 -4.59
C ALA A 168 -13.92 -4.83 -5.40
N MET A 169 -12.97 -4.01 -5.84
CA MET A 169 -13.24 -2.82 -6.65
C MET A 169 -13.66 -3.17 -8.09
N VAL A 170 -13.29 -4.35 -8.61
CA VAL A 170 -13.63 -4.81 -9.97
C VAL A 170 -14.82 -5.76 -9.97
N ASP A 171 -14.79 -6.78 -9.11
CA ASP A 171 -15.75 -7.90 -9.12
C ASP A 171 -16.74 -7.84 -7.93
N GLY A 172 -16.68 -6.75 -7.16
CA GLY A 172 -17.54 -6.49 -6.02
C GLY A 172 -17.01 -7.02 -4.67
N PRO A 173 -17.52 -6.46 -3.56
CA PRO A 173 -16.97 -6.69 -2.23
C PRO A 173 -17.03 -8.15 -1.77
N ARG A 174 -18.03 -8.93 -2.25
CA ARG A 174 -18.14 -10.36 -1.91
C ARG A 174 -16.98 -11.18 -2.49
N ALA A 175 -16.51 -10.86 -3.70
CA ALA A 175 -15.35 -11.52 -4.31
C ALA A 175 -14.08 -11.23 -3.50
N GLY A 176 -13.87 -9.98 -3.09
CA GLY A 176 -12.77 -9.60 -2.22
C GLY A 176 -12.80 -10.31 -0.85
N LEU A 177 -13.98 -10.40 -0.22
CA LEU A 177 -14.16 -11.12 1.05
C LEU A 177 -13.85 -12.62 0.91
N ALA A 178 -14.24 -13.25 -0.20
CA ALA A 178 -13.93 -14.66 -0.46
C ALA A 178 -12.42 -14.90 -0.58
N LEU A 179 -11.71 -14.01 -1.29
CA LEU A 179 -10.24 -14.09 -1.36
C LEU A 179 -9.60 -13.83 0.01
N LEU A 180 -10.08 -12.82 0.75
CA LEU A 180 -9.56 -12.49 2.08
C LEU A 180 -9.72 -13.65 3.08
N ALA A 181 -10.78 -14.44 2.97
CA ALA A 181 -11.02 -15.60 3.84
C ALA A 181 -9.95 -16.69 3.70
N THR A 182 -9.21 -16.76 2.58
CA THR A 182 -8.08 -17.68 2.42
C THR A 182 -6.93 -17.40 3.38
N LEU A 183 -6.90 -16.18 3.96
CA LEU A 183 -5.88 -15.76 4.93
C LEU A 183 -6.25 -16.06 6.39
N ASP A 184 -7.45 -16.53 6.69
CA ASP A 184 -7.94 -16.71 8.08
C ASP A 184 -7.09 -17.72 8.88
N GLY A 185 -6.53 -18.73 8.21
CA GLY A 185 -5.64 -19.72 8.80
C GLY A 185 -4.14 -19.39 8.71
N ASP A 186 -3.75 -18.31 8.09
CA ASP A 186 -2.33 -17.97 7.92
C ASP A 186 -1.78 -17.28 9.18
N ALA A 187 -0.95 -18.01 9.93
CA ALA A 187 -0.36 -17.51 11.19
C ALA A 187 0.45 -16.20 11.03
N ARG A 188 0.94 -15.89 9.82
CA ARG A 188 1.71 -14.69 9.54
C ARG A 188 0.87 -13.41 9.61
N VAL A 189 -0.45 -13.52 9.38
CA VAL A 189 -1.37 -12.38 9.31
C VAL A 189 -2.63 -12.51 10.17
N ALA A 190 -2.94 -13.69 10.71
CA ALA A 190 -4.17 -13.94 11.48
C ALA A 190 -4.39 -12.95 12.63
N ASN A 191 -3.31 -12.48 13.26
CA ASN A 191 -3.35 -11.48 14.34
C ASN A 191 -3.02 -10.05 13.88
N HIS A 192 -2.75 -9.85 12.60
CA HIS A 192 -2.38 -8.54 12.07
C HIS A 192 -3.62 -7.64 11.95
N HIS A 193 -3.55 -6.41 12.47
CA HIS A 193 -4.69 -5.48 12.45
C HIS A 193 -5.20 -5.18 11.03
N ARG A 194 -4.32 -5.17 10.03
CA ARG A 194 -4.68 -4.88 8.62
C ARG A 194 -5.62 -5.90 8.02
N LEU A 195 -5.53 -7.19 8.41
CA LEU A 195 -6.48 -8.21 7.96
C LEU A 195 -7.91 -7.83 8.35
N GLU A 196 -8.10 -7.46 9.62
CA GLU A 196 -9.41 -7.03 10.10
C GLU A 196 -9.84 -5.67 9.57
N ALA A 197 -8.90 -4.75 9.33
CA ALA A 197 -9.19 -3.44 8.74
C ALA A 197 -9.71 -3.58 7.30
N VAL A 198 -9.07 -4.42 6.47
CA VAL A 198 -9.53 -4.71 5.11
C VAL A 198 -10.86 -5.46 5.13
N ARG A 199 -11.01 -6.46 6.02
CA ARG A 199 -12.30 -7.17 6.20
C ARG A 199 -13.41 -6.19 6.54
N ALA A 200 -13.18 -5.26 7.47
CA ALA A 200 -14.15 -4.25 7.85
C ALA A 200 -14.56 -3.36 6.68
N HIS A 201 -13.58 -2.89 5.91
CA HIS A 201 -13.84 -2.09 4.72
C HIS A 201 -14.67 -2.84 3.68
N LEU A 202 -14.33 -4.08 3.35
CA LEU A 202 -15.07 -4.89 2.38
C LEU A 202 -16.49 -5.24 2.87
N LEU A 203 -16.68 -5.47 4.17
CA LEU A 203 -18.00 -5.67 4.76
C LEU A 203 -18.85 -4.40 4.71
N GLU A 204 -18.24 -3.23 4.94
CA GLU A 204 -18.91 -1.93 4.80
C GLU A 204 -19.38 -1.70 3.35
N LEU A 205 -18.51 -1.98 2.36
CA LEU A 205 -18.88 -1.93 0.93
C LEU A 205 -19.97 -2.94 0.56
N ALA A 206 -20.02 -4.09 1.25
CA ALA A 206 -21.06 -5.10 1.05
C ALA A 206 -22.40 -4.76 1.73
N GLY A 207 -22.45 -3.67 2.52
CA GLY A 207 -23.65 -3.26 3.28
C GLY A 207 -23.84 -4.01 4.61
N ASP A 208 -22.91 -4.90 5.00
CA ASP A 208 -22.97 -5.56 6.32
C ASP A 208 -22.31 -4.68 7.40
N HIS A 209 -23.01 -3.59 7.73
CA HIS A 209 -22.52 -2.61 8.68
C HIS A 209 -22.31 -3.18 10.10
N ALA A 210 -23.09 -4.19 10.49
CA ALA A 210 -22.94 -4.82 11.81
C ALA A 210 -21.63 -5.64 11.90
N ALA A 211 -21.31 -6.41 10.87
CA ALA A 211 -20.05 -7.16 10.80
C ALA A 211 -18.86 -6.20 10.61
N ALA A 212 -18.98 -5.18 9.77
CA ALA A 212 -17.97 -4.15 9.54
C ALA A 212 -17.59 -3.45 10.86
N LEU A 213 -18.59 -3.04 11.66
CA LEU A 213 -18.39 -2.42 12.97
C LEU A 213 -17.57 -3.32 13.93
N ARG A 214 -17.90 -4.62 13.98
CA ARG A 214 -17.15 -5.58 14.80
C ARG A 214 -15.71 -5.71 14.33
N ALA A 215 -15.48 -5.81 13.03
CA ALA A 215 -14.16 -5.94 12.44
C ALA A 215 -13.31 -4.67 12.63
N TYR A 216 -13.87 -3.46 12.46
CA TYR A 216 -13.16 -2.20 12.77
C TYR A 216 -12.74 -2.12 14.24
N ARG A 217 -13.60 -2.48 15.18
CA ARG A 217 -13.27 -2.52 16.60
C ARG A 217 -12.15 -3.52 16.90
N THR A 218 -12.15 -4.67 16.23
CA THR A 218 -11.08 -5.66 16.39
C THR A 218 -9.76 -5.15 15.80
N ALA A 219 -9.77 -4.55 14.60
CA ALA A 219 -8.60 -3.92 14.01
C ALA A 219 -8.03 -2.81 14.90
N ALA A 220 -8.88 -1.94 15.45
CA ALA A 220 -8.46 -0.87 16.35
C ALA A 220 -7.75 -1.42 17.60
N ARG A 221 -8.29 -2.47 18.23
CA ARG A 221 -7.65 -3.10 19.40
C ARG A 221 -6.29 -3.74 19.08
N ARG A 222 -6.08 -4.22 17.85
CA ARG A 222 -4.82 -4.87 17.42
C ARG A 222 -3.78 -3.86 16.93
N SER A 223 -4.19 -2.64 16.55
CA SER A 223 -3.25 -1.63 16.05
C SER A 223 -2.41 -1.03 17.16
N THR A 224 -1.09 -1.01 16.96
CA THR A 224 -0.10 -0.36 17.84
C THR A 224 0.20 1.09 17.44
N SER A 225 -0.20 1.49 16.23
CA SER A 225 -0.12 2.87 15.73
C SER A 225 -1.33 3.69 16.21
N THR A 226 -1.08 4.77 16.94
CA THR A 226 -2.15 5.64 17.46
C THR A 226 -2.97 6.31 16.36
N PRO A 227 -2.39 6.85 15.28
CA PRO A 227 -3.15 7.42 14.17
C PRO A 227 -4.04 6.39 13.45
N GLU A 228 -3.52 5.18 13.18
CA GLU A 228 -4.30 4.10 12.57
C GLU A 228 -5.45 3.66 13.48
N ARG A 229 -5.19 3.46 14.77
CA ARG A 229 -6.21 3.10 15.74
C ARG A 229 -7.33 4.14 15.78
N ARG A 230 -7.00 5.44 15.88
CA ARG A 230 -7.98 6.53 15.85
C ARG A 230 -8.80 6.57 14.57
N HIS A 231 -8.16 6.30 13.42
CA HIS A 231 -8.87 6.20 12.15
C HIS A 231 -9.89 5.05 12.17
N LEU A 232 -9.51 3.86 12.62
CA LEU A 232 -10.39 2.70 12.71
C LEU A 232 -11.55 2.93 13.72
N GLU A 233 -11.27 3.58 14.85
CA GLU A 233 -12.29 3.96 15.83
C GLU A 233 -13.31 4.96 15.27
N ARG A 234 -12.85 5.96 14.49
CA ARG A 234 -13.74 6.90 13.79
C ARG A 234 -14.64 6.19 12.77
N ARG A 235 -14.08 5.25 11.97
CA ARG A 235 -14.88 4.44 11.04
C ARG A 235 -15.92 3.62 11.80
N ALA A 236 -15.56 2.98 12.90
CA ALA A 236 -16.48 2.24 13.77
C ALA A 236 -17.58 3.13 14.37
N ALA A 237 -17.24 4.32 14.87
CA ALA A 237 -18.20 5.26 15.44
C ALA A 237 -19.21 5.76 14.40
N ARG A 238 -18.76 6.06 13.19
CA ARG A 238 -19.63 6.48 12.09
C ARG A 238 -20.67 5.38 11.75
N LEU A 239 -20.25 4.12 11.63
CA LEU A 239 -21.18 3.01 11.39
C LEU A 239 -22.16 2.82 12.54
N ALA A 240 -21.73 3.01 13.79
CA ALA A 240 -22.59 2.89 14.95
C ALA A 240 -23.67 3.98 15.03
N SER A 241 -23.38 5.19 14.52
CA SER A 241 -24.31 6.33 14.48
C SER A 241 -25.28 6.29 13.29
N GLY A 242 -25.09 5.37 12.34
CA GLY A 242 -25.88 5.34 11.10
C GLY A 242 -25.65 6.55 10.19
N ALA A 243 -24.59 7.33 10.42
CA ALA A 243 -24.28 8.49 9.61
C ALA A 243 -23.90 8.07 8.17
N PRO A 244 -24.46 8.73 7.13
CA PRO A 244 -24.17 8.40 5.75
C PRO A 244 -22.66 8.55 5.47
N VAL A 245 -22.14 7.71 4.60
CA VAL A 245 -20.79 7.83 4.04
C VAL A 245 -20.77 9.16 3.27
N LYS A 246 -19.89 10.09 3.66
CA LYS A 246 -19.63 11.26 2.84
C LYS A 246 -19.02 10.76 1.53
N ASP A 247 -19.80 10.87 0.46
CA ASP A 247 -19.41 10.67 -0.93
C ASP A 247 -18.60 9.40 -1.27
N GLU A 248 -19.22 8.24 -1.17
CA GLU A 248 -18.99 7.18 -2.13
C GLU A 248 -20.01 7.37 -3.27
N PRO A 249 -19.57 7.58 -4.55
CA PRO A 249 -20.50 7.65 -5.66
C PRO A 249 -21.23 6.32 -5.76
N ALA A 250 -22.56 6.41 -5.94
CA ALA A 250 -23.36 5.27 -6.32
C ALA A 250 -22.74 4.63 -7.59
N PRO A 251 -22.67 3.30 -7.68
CA PRO A 251 -22.45 2.64 -8.96
C PRO A 251 -23.68 2.93 -9.81
N ASP A 252 -23.49 3.57 -10.99
CA ASP A 252 -24.47 3.55 -12.09
C ASP A 252 -24.60 2.15 -12.67
#